data_d2d31bf9d069d96227b0bb2d92d7883f
#
_entry.id   d2d31bf9d069d96227b0bb2d92d7883f
#
_cell.length_a   1.000
_cell.length_b   1.000
_cell.length_c   1.000
_cell.angle_alpha   90.00
_cell.angle_beta   90.00
_cell.angle_gamma   90.00
#
_symmetry.space_group_name_H-M   'P 1'
#
loop_
_entity.id
_entity.type
_entity.pdbx_description
1 polymer ?
#
loop_
_entity_poly.entity_id
_entity_poly.type
_entity_poly.pdbx_seq_one_letter_code
_entity_poly.pdbx_strand_id
1 'polypeptide(L)'
;FGSEAPPTIERALAALQDEGRKRIDLAHLRGAGRDEYICNTAGIGFDATVNVQSRFVLLRDFPKYLIATLWTILYYFAAPRMLLRWDGNRVVYRAMMLVVGNGPREGGGFLTTPDSRMDDGILDFLVAGKVSRLNMLLLLPQVLAGTHLGNPAVQLVSTTRLSLACEADLCIQADGEFYCLPGEGVRRLDVQIVPGALELVVEQD
;
A
#
# COMPACT_ATOMS: atom_id res chain seq x y z
N PHE A 1 2.21 -4.91 -14.65
CA PHE A 1 2.56 -5.84 -13.57
C PHE A 1 3.84 -6.58 -13.92
N GLY A 2 5.01 -6.17 -13.40
CA GLY A 2 6.27 -6.90 -13.52
C GLY A 2 7.09 -6.70 -14.80
N SER A 3 6.61 -6.02 -15.83
CA SER A 3 7.45 -5.67 -16.99
C SER A 3 8.16 -4.33 -16.76
N GLU A 4 9.46 -4.28 -16.97
CA GLU A 4 10.27 -3.05 -16.88
C GLU A 4 9.93 -2.01 -17.97
N ALA A 5 9.24 -2.43 -19.03
CA ALA A 5 8.88 -1.58 -20.15
C ALA A 5 7.47 -0.98 -19.96
N PRO A 6 7.26 0.30 -20.36
CA PRO A 6 5.94 0.92 -20.27
C PRO A 6 4.92 0.17 -21.14
N PRO A 7 3.66 0.10 -20.70
CA PRO A 7 2.60 -0.54 -21.47
C PRO A 7 2.36 0.25 -22.77
N THR A 8 2.48 -0.42 -23.91
CA THR A 8 2.10 0.13 -25.21
C THR A 8 0.84 -0.57 -25.73
N ILE A 9 0.13 0.07 -26.66
CA ILE A 9 -1.06 -0.51 -27.29
C ILE A 9 -0.69 -1.81 -28.02
N GLU A 10 0.46 -1.83 -28.69
CA GLU A 10 0.97 -3.01 -29.42
C GLU A 10 1.19 -4.19 -28.48
N ARG A 11 1.80 -3.95 -27.30
CA ARG A 11 2.01 -5.00 -26.29
C ARG A 11 0.69 -5.51 -25.69
N ALA A 12 -0.25 -4.62 -25.45
CA ALA A 12 -1.59 -5.02 -24.98
C ALA A 12 -2.32 -5.87 -26.03
N LEU A 13 -2.20 -5.52 -27.29
CA LEU A 13 -2.78 -6.31 -28.39
C LEU A 13 -2.08 -7.65 -28.56
N ALA A 14 -0.75 -7.69 -28.45
CA ALA A 14 0.02 -8.95 -28.49
C ALA A 14 -0.40 -9.89 -27.33
N ALA A 15 -0.48 -9.37 -26.11
CA ALA A 15 -0.93 -10.15 -24.96
C ALA A 15 -2.33 -10.75 -25.17
N LEU A 16 -3.25 -9.99 -25.79
CA LEU A 16 -4.59 -10.48 -26.13
C LEU A 16 -4.58 -11.59 -27.19
N GLN A 17 -3.60 -11.57 -28.11
CA GLN A 17 -3.46 -12.58 -29.17
C GLN A 17 -2.76 -13.85 -28.66
N ASP A 18 -1.81 -13.71 -27.73
CA ASP A 18 -1.02 -14.83 -27.18
C ASP A 18 -1.79 -15.74 -26.20
N GLU A 19 -3.02 -15.34 -25.82
CA GLU A 19 -3.86 -16.07 -24.84
C GLU A 19 -3.15 -16.38 -23.50
N GLY A 20 -2.04 -15.69 -23.23
CA GLY A 20 -1.35 -15.81 -21.94
C GLY A 20 -2.25 -15.37 -20.79
N ARG A 21 -2.47 -16.27 -19.82
CA ARG A 21 -3.32 -15.99 -18.66
C ARG A 21 -2.57 -16.23 -17.37
N LYS A 22 -2.69 -15.29 -16.46
CA LYS A 22 -2.11 -15.40 -15.12
C LYS A 22 -3.18 -15.10 -14.07
N ARG A 23 -3.31 -15.96 -13.08
CA ARG A 23 -4.17 -15.66 -11.93
C ARG A 23 -3.37 -14.92 -10.88
N ILE A 24 -3.99 -13.87 -10.35
CA ILE A 24 -3.45 -13.09 -9.24
C ILE A 24 -4.41 -13.11 -8.07
N ASP A 25 -3.85 -12.88 -6.90
CA ASP A 25 -4.56 -12.73 -5.64
C ASP A 25 -5.15 -11.33 -5.56
N LEU A 26 -6.20 -11.18 -4.77
CA LEU A 26 -6.75 -9.88 -4.38
C LEU A 26 -6.77 -9.77 -2.86
N ALA A 27 -6.51 -8.59 -2.34
CA ALA A 27 -6.77 -8.32 -0.93
C ALA A 27 -8.19 -7.76 -0.76
N HIS A 28 -8.95 -8.38 0.13
CA HIS A 28 -10.32 -8.00 0.46
C HIS A 28 -10.34 -7.14 1.71
N LEU A 29 -10.78 -5.89 1.59
CA LEU A 29 -10.87 -4.88 2.63
C LEU A 29 -12.30 -4.76 3.12
N ARG A 30 -12.52 -4.86 4.43
CA ARG A 30 -13.82 -4.64 5.09
C ARG A 30 -13.70 -3.65 6.23
N GLY A 31 -14.47 -2.60 6.18
CA GLY A 31 -14.55 -1.59 7.22
C GLY A 31 -15.48 -0.45 6.82
N ALA A 32 -15.97 0.32 7.77
CA ALA A 32 -16.83 1.48 7.50
C ALA A 32 -18.14 1.18 6.73
N GLY A 33 -18.61 -0.05 6.75
CA GLY A 33 -19.74 -0.47 5.90
C GLY A 33 -19.36 -0.62 4.43
N ARG A 34 -18.07 -0.56 4.08
CA ARG A 34 -17.53 -0.79 2.73
C ARG A 34 -16.92 -2.19 2.65
N ASP A 35 -16.97 -2.75 1.46
CA ASP A 35 -16.51 -4.09 1.11
C ASP A 35 -15.84 -3.97 -0.27
N GLU A 36 -14.49 -3.90 -0.31
CA GLU A 36 -13.75 -3.59 -1.52
C GLU A 36 -12.60 -4.59 -1.73
N TYR A 37 -12.25 -4.83 -2.98
CA TYR A 37 -11.10 -5.63 -3.39
C TYR A 37 -10.03 -4.73 -3.98
N ILE A 38 -8.78 -4.99 -3.62
CA ILE A 38 -7.60 -4.31 -4.19
C ILE A 38 -6.67 -5.34 -4.82
N CYS A 39 -6.02 -4.94 -5.88
CA CYS A 39 -5.04 -5.79 -6.56
C CYS A 39 -3.59 -5.46 -6.16
N ASN A 40 -3.31 -4.26 -5.69
CA ASN A 40 -1.95 -3.81 -5.42
C ASN A 40 -1.73 -3.47 -3.94
N THR A 41 -2.14 -2.28 -3.47
CA THR A 41 -1.83 -1.83 -2.11
C THR A 41 -2.97 -1.06 -1.46
N ALA A 42 -3.04 -1.14 -0.13
CA ALA A 42 -3.82 -0.21 0.69
C ALA A 42 -2.90 0.49 1.69
N GLY A 43 -2.90 1.82 1.65
CA GLY A 43 -2.13 2.65 2.56
C GLY A 43 -3.01 3.27 3.64
N ILE A 44 -2.52 3.26 4.88
CA ILE A 44 -3.23 3.76 6.06
C ILE A 44 -2.37 4.81 6.77
N GLY A 45 -2.98 5.94 7.10
CA GLY A 45 -2.33 7.04 7.81
C GLY A 45 -1.51 7.93 6.90
N PHE A 46 -0.19 8.01 7.11
CA PHE A 46 0.70 8.89 6.34
C PHE A 46 0.58 8.68 4.83
N ASP A 47 0.62 7.45 4.36
CA ASP A 47 0.52 7.12 2.95
C ASP A 47 -0.80 7.60 2.32
N ALA A 48 -1.93 7.27 2.95
CA ALA A 48 -3.23 7.78 2.49
C ALA A 48 -3.28 9.31 2.50
N THR A 49 -2.61 9.97 3.46
CA THR A 49 -2.51 11.44 3.49
C THR A 49 -1.69 11.96 2.32
N VAL A 50 -0.61 11.29 1.92
CA VAL A 50 0.14 11.60 0.69
C VAL A 50 -0.78 11.53 -0.53
N ASN A 51 -1.60 10.50 -0.63
CA ASN A 51 -2.58 10.36 -1.72
C ASN A 51 -3.56 11.54 -1.73
N VAL A 52 -4.10 11.96 -0.57
CA VAL A 52 -4.94 13.18 -0.46
C VAL A 52 -4.19 14.41 -0.98
N GLN A 53 -2.97 14.65 -0.49
CA GLN A 53 -2.17 15.82 -0.87
C GLN A 53 -1.77 15.79 -2.36
N SER A 54 -1.56 14.61 -2.92
CA SER A 54 -1.19 14.46 -4.32
C SER A 54 -2.22 15.06 -5.28
N ARG A 55 -3.50 15.11 -4.89
CA ARG A 55 -4.57 15.67 -5.73
C ARG A 55 -4.47 17.20 -5.91
N PHE A 56 -3.73 17.88 -5.04
CA PHE A 56 -3.45 19.33 -5.14
C PHE A 56 -2.15 19.65 -5.90
N VAL A 57 -1.37 18.64 -6.27
CA VAL A 57 -0.13 18.79 -7.05
C VAL A 57 -0.45 18.69 -8.54
N LEU A 58 -0.16 19.74 -9.32
CA LEU A 58 -0.45 19.80 -10.75
C LEU A 58 0.51 19.02 -11.65
N LEU A 59 1.48 18.32 -11.08
CA LEU A 59 2.39 17.43 -11.81
C LEU A 59 1.73 16.07 -12.07
N ARG A 60 2.40 15.24 -12.88
CA ARG A 60 1.96 13.88 -13.18
C ARG A 60 3.00 12.88 -12.69
N ASP A 61 2.58 11.63 -12.58
CA ASP A 61 3.42 10.47 -12.27
C ASP A 61 4.25 10.63 -10.98
N PHE A 62 5.44 10.08 -10.94
CA PHE A 62 6.31 10.08 -9.77
C PHE A 62 6.58 11.47 -9.14
N PRO A 63 6.90 12.56 -9.88
CA PRO A 63 7.10 13.88 -9.30
C PRO A 63 5.91 14.40 -8.48
N LYS A 64 4.68 14.06 -8.87
CA LYS A 64 3.47 14.40 -8.14
C LYS A 64 3.49 13.82 -6.72
N TYR A 65 3.77 12.52 -6.63
CA TYR A 65 3.80 11.81 -5.35
C TYR A 65 4.99 12.21 -4.49
N LEU A 66 6.14 12.47 -5.09
CA LEU A 66 7.33 12.94 -4.36
C LEU A 66 7.06 14.28 -3.67
N ILE A 67 6.48 15.26 -4.38
CA ILE A 67 6.14 16.56 -3.80
C ILE A 67 5.07 16.41 -2.72
N ALA A 68 4.03 15.61 -2.95
CA ALA A 68 3.00 15.34 -1.97
C ALA A 68 3.58 14.71 -0.70
N THR A 69 4.53 13.79 -0.85
CA THR A 69 5.23 13.16 0.28
C THR A 69 6.04 14.16 1.09
N LEU A 70 6.83 15.01 0.43
CA LEU A 70 7.60 16.06 1.10
C LEU A 70 6.69 17.04 1.83
N TRP A 71 5.59 17.44 1.21
CA TRP A 71 4.58 18.29 1.82
C TRP A 71 3.95 17.63 3.05
N THR A 72 3.59 16.36 2.94
CA THR A 72 2.98 15.60 4.03
C THR A 72 3.96 15.44 5.21
N ILE A 73 5.25 15.21 4.97
CA ILE A 73 6.30 15.17 6.01
C ILE A 73 6.35 16.48 6.78
N LEU A 74 6.21 17.61 6.11
CA LEU A 74 6.33 18.94 6.75
C LEU A 74 5.09 19.30 7.58
N TYR A 75 3.89 19.02 7.09
CA TYR A 75 2.66 19.57 7.63
C TYR A 75 1.75 18.55 8.31
N TYR A 76 1.79 17.27 7.93
CA TYR A 76 0.87 16.22 8.40
C TYR A 76 1.63 15.11 9.10
N PHE A 77 1.78 15.23 10.41
CA PHE A 77 2.51 14.24 11.19
C PHE A 77 1.64 13.72 12.35
N ALA A 78 1.14 12.51 12.20
CA ALA A 78 0.42 11.80 13.24
C ALA A 78 0.96 10.38 13.36
N ALA A 79 0.98 9.85 14.60
CA ALA A 79 1.33 8.46 14.88
C ALA A 79 0.39 7.95 15.98
N PRO A 80 -0.87 7.66 15.65
CA PRO A 80 -1.85 7.14 16.59
C PRO A 80 -1.46 5.74 17.06
N ARG A 81 -2.11 5.27 18.13
CA ARG A 81 -2.01 3.88 18.57
C ARG A 81 -2.89 3.01 17.68
N MET A 82 -2.28 2.00 17.08
CA MET A 82 -2.93 1.01 16.23
C MET A 82 -2.77 -0.37 16.86
N LEU A 83 -3.85 -1.06 17.11
CA LEU A 83 -3.87 -2.46 17.51
C LEU A 83 -3.96 -3.31 16.26
N LEU A 84 -2.93 -4.09 15.98
CA LEU A 84 -2.88 -5.06 14.88
C LEU A 84 -3.04 -6.48 15.43
N ARG A 85 -3.77 -7.32 14.68
CA ARG A 85 -3.96 -8.74 14.98
C ARG A 85 -3.77 -9.55 13.69
N TRP A 86 -2.90 -10.55 13.75
CA TRP A 86 -2.62 -11.48 12.64
C TRP A 86 -2.09 -12.80 13.21
N ASP A 87 -2.46 -13.92 12.67
CA ASP A 87 -1.95 -15.26 13.00
C ASP A 87 -1.79 -15.53 14.51
N GLY A 88 -2.79 -15.14 15.30
CA GLY A 88 -2.77 -15.24 16.76
C GLY A 88 -1.96 -14.15 17.49
N ASN A 89 -1.19 -13.35 16.78
CA ASN A 89 -0.48 -12.21 17.33
C ASN A 89 -1.42 -11.04 17.62
N ARG A 90 -1.06 -10.26 18.65
CA ARG A 90 -1.78 -9.04 19.04
C ARG A 90 -0.78 -8.02 19.53
N VAL A 91 -0.52 -6.97 18.75
CA VAL A 91 0.48 -5.95 19.06
C VAL A 91 -0.10 -4.55 18.90
N VAL A 92 0.28 -3.64 19.80
CA VAL A 92 -0.07 -2.22 19.72
C VAL A 92 1.15 -1.44 19.26
N TYR A 93 1.02 -0.81 18.10
CA TYR A 93 2.03 0.08 17.54
C TYR A 93 1.65 1.55 17.74
N ARG A 94 2.64 2.42 17.92
CA ARG A 94 2.52 3.85 17.61
C ARG A 94 3.02 4.03 16.17
N ALA A 95 2.12 3.85 15.22
CA ALA A 95 2.46 3.84 13.81
C ALA A 95 2.00 5.12 13.11
N MET A 96 2.88 5.68 12.32
CA MET A 96 2.53 6.79 11.42
C MET A 96 1.96 6.28 10.09
N MET A 97 2.36 5.07 9.69
CA MET A 97 1.96 4.46 8.44
C MET A 97 1.80 2.95 8.61
N LEU A 98 0.78 2.41 8.01
CA LEU A 98 0.62 1.00 7.73
C LEU A 98 0.34 0.86 6.23
N VAL A 99 1.08 0.01 5.54
CA VAL A 99 0.81 -0.39 4.16
C VAL A 99 0.47 -1.86 4.14
N VAL A 100 -0.60 -2.20 3.47
CA VAL A 100 -0.97 -3.57 3.14
C VAL A 100 -0.65 -3.77 1.66
N GLY A 101 0.30 -4.66 1.37
CA GLY A 101 0.78 -4.94 0.02
C GLY A 101 0.36 -6.33 -0.44
N ASN A 102 -0.32 -6.39 -1.56
CA ASN A 102 -0.44 -7.55 -2.43
C ASN A 102 0.59 -7.45 -3.56
N GLY A 103 0.90 -6.22 -3.97
CA GLY A 103 1.98 -5.89 -4.90
C GLY A 103 3.08 -5.04 -4.24
N PRO A 104 4.26 -4.91 -4.88
CA PRO A 104 5.46 -4.34 -4.26
C PRO A 104 5.54 -2.81 -4.28
N ARG A 105 4.75 -2.12 -5.12
CA ARG A 105 4.95 -0.69 -5.43
C ARG A 105 3.71 0.15 -5.25
N GLU A 106 3.91 1.39 -4.83
CA GLU A 106 2.86 2.42 -4.78
C GLU A 106 3.38 3.75 -5.36
N GLY A 107 2.45 4.71 -5.59
CA GLY A 107 2.76 6.08 -5.96
C GLY A 107 3.68 6.23 -7.18
N GLY A 108 3.66 5.27 -8.11
CA GLY A 108 4.45 5.28 -9.33
C GLY A 108 5.93 4.96 -9.18
N GLY A 109 6.43 4.62 -7.98
CA GLY A 109 7.86 4.32 -7.82
C GLY A 109 8.32 3.87 -6.44
N PHE A 110 7.53 4.07 -5.41
CA PHE A 110 7.92 3.68 -4.04
C PHE A 110 7.77 2.16 -3.85
N LEU A 111 8.85 1.49 -3.49
CA LEU A 111 8.88 0.06 -3.15
C LEU A 111 8.53 -0.11 -1.66
N THR A 112 7.25 -0.08 -1.32
CA THR A 112 6.81 -0.14 0.09
C THR A 112 6.87 -1.55 0.65
N THR A 113 6.52 -2.55 -0.14
CA THR A 113 6.57 -3.98 0.20
C THR A 113 7.36 -4.73 -0.88
N PRO A 114 8.69 -4.56 -0.96
CA PRO A 114 9.51 -4.91 -2.13
C PRO A 114 9.46 -6.40 -2.50
N ASP A 115 9.22 -7.28 -1.53
CA ASP A 115 9.20 -8.73 -1.73
C ASP A 115 7.80 -9.30 -1.97
N SER A 116 6.74 -8.45 -1.93
CA SER A 116 5.36 -8.89 -2.13
C SER A 116 5.12 -9.41 -3.54
N ARG A 117 4.37 -10.51 -3.62
CA ARG A 117 3.98 -11.17 -4.87
C ARG A 117 2.47 -11.30 -4.93
N MET A 118 1.92 -11.05 -6.11
CA MET A 118 0.47 -11.05 -6.32
C MET A 118 -0.11 -12.46 -6.61
N ASP A 119 0.69 -13.53 -6.46
CA ASP A 119 0.36 -14.90 -6.89
C ASP A 119 0.80 -15.97 -5.91
N ASP A 120 1.07 -15.63 -4.66
CA ASP A 120 1.59 -16.58 -3.64
C ASP A 120 0.60 -16.86 -2.48
N GLY A 121 -0.58 -16.24 -2.51
CA GLY A 121 -1.62 -16.38 -1.47
C GLY A 121 -1.26 -15.69 -0.15
N ILE A 122 -0.31 -14.75 -0.17
CA ILE A 122 0.20 -14.06 1.01
C ILE A 122 -0.13 -12.57 0.93
N LEU A 123 -0.41 -11.98 2.07
CA LEU A 123 -0.60 -10.57 2.27
C LEU A 123 0.57 -10.05 3.10
N ASP A 124 1.32 -9.11 2.57
CA ASP A 124 2.35 -8.43 3.34
C ASP A 124 1.81 -7.14 3.95
N PHE A 125 2.18 -6.86 5.19
CA PHE A 125 1.93 -5.55 5.74
C PHE A 125 3.18 -4.95 6.35
N LEU A 126 3.42 -3.69 6.03
CA LEU A 126 4.52 -2.90 6.54
C LEU A 126 4.00 -1.90 7.57
N VAL A 127 4.61 -1.89 8.75
CA VAL A 127 4.35 -0.90 9.78
C VAL A 127 5.54 0.03 9.88
N ALA A 128 5.33 1.34 9.68
CA ALA A 128 6.32 2.36 10.00
C ALA A 128 5.97 3.03 11.34
N GLY A 129 6.81 2.83 12.33
CA GLY A 129 6.69 3.43 13.64
C GLY A 129 6.89 4.94 13.62
N LYS A 130 6.68 5.58 14.78
CA LYS A 130 6.92 7.01 14.91
C LYS A 130 8.41 7.34 14.79
N VAL A 131 8.79 8.09 13.76
CA VAL A 131 10.15 8.62 13.56
C VAL A 131 10.12 10.16 13.45
N SER A 132 11.27 10.81 13.56
CA SER A 132 11.36 12.25 13.33
C SER A 132 11.16 12.60 11.84
N ARG A 133 10.78 13.85 11.55
CA ARG A 133 10.68 14.32 10.15
C ARG A 133 11.98 14.15 9.37
N LEU A 134 13.12 14.39 10.02
CA LEU A 134 14.44 14.19 9.40
C LEU A 134 14.64 12.72 9.03
N ASN A 135 14.31 11.79 9.93
CA ASN A 135 14.41 10.37 9.63
C ASN A 135 13.45 9.94 8.52
N MET A 136 12.26 10.55 8.42
CA MET A 136 11.36 10.31 7.28
C MET A 136 12.01 10.73 5.95
N LEU A 137 12.67 11.89 5.91
CA LEU A 137 13.39 12.34 4.71
C LEU A 137 14.56 11.40 4.35
N LEU A 138 15.26 10.86 5.36
CA LEU A 138 16.34 9.88 5.15
C LEU A 138 15.82 8.49 4.74
N LEU A 139 14.58 8.15 5.08
CA LEU A 139 13.93 6.92 4.65
C LEU A 139 13.45 6.97 3.19
N LEU A 140 13.12 8.14 2.66
CA LEU A 140 12.61 8.29 1.29
C LEU A 140 13.48 7.60 0.22
N PRO A 141 14.80 7.87 0.11
CA PRO A 141 15.64 7.16 -0.85
C PRO A 141 15.73 5.65 -0.58
N GLN A 142 15.63 5.22 0.68
CA GLN A 142 15.62 3.80 1.02
C GLN A 142 14.34 3.10 0.54
N VAL A 143 13.18 3.76 0.67
CA VAL A 143 11.90 3.22 0.16
C VAL A 143 11.92 3.16 -1.36
N LEU A 144 12.51 4.15 -2.03
CA LEU A 144 12.66 4.13 -3.49
C LEU A 144 13.55 2.98 -3.96
N ALA A 145 14.60 2.67 -3.21
CA ALA A 145 15.53 1.58 -3.49
C ALA A 145 15.07 0.22 -2.93
N GLY A 146 14.00 0.16 -2.14
CA GLY A 146 13.53 -1.07 -1.46
C GLY A 146 14.42 -1.52 -0.29
N THR A 147 15.32 -0.67 0.21
CA THR A 147 16.30 -1.02 1.27
C THR A 147 15.87 -0.62 2.68
N HIS A 148 14.69 -0.05 2.84
CA HIS A 148 14.16 0.47 4.09
C HIS A 148 13.80 -0.60 5.13
N LEU A 149 13.68 -1.87 4.73
CA LEU A 149 13.36 -2.98 5.64
C LEU A 149 14.46 -3.23 6.70
N GLY A 150 15.69 -2.76 6.47
CA GLY A 150 16.77 -2.77 7.47
C GLY A 150 16.63 -1.71 8.56
N ASN A 151 15.67 -0.79 8.47
CA ASN A 151 15.50 0.28 9.45
C ASN A 151 14.70 -0.23 10.66
N PRO A 152 15.16 -0.03 11.91
CA PRO A 152 14.50 -0.52 13.12
C PRO A 152 13.10 0.07 13.36
N ALA A 153 12.75 1.18 12.71
CA ALA A 153 11.42 1.77 12.77
C ALA A 153 10.43 1.15 11.78
N VAL A 154 10.89 0.27 10.91
CA VAL A 154 10.09 -0.39 9.88
C VAL A 154 10.02 -1.89 10.17
N GLN A 155 8.83 -2.44 10.12
CA GLN A 155 8.60 -3.88 10.26
C GLN A 155 7.72 -4.36 9.12
N LEU A 156 8.15 -5.40 8.41
CA LEU A 156 7.37 -6.12 7.43
C LEU A 156 6.92 -7.46 8.02
N VAL A 157 5.67 -7.83 7.79
CA VAL A 157 5.07 -9.08 8.25
C VAL A 157 4.23 -9.67 7.13
N SER A 158 4.39 -10.96 6.89
CA SER A 158 3.59 -11.74 5.94
C SER A 158 2.49 -12.49 6.70
N THR A 159 1.28 -12.51 6.17
CA THR A 159 0.10 -13.16 6.75
C THR A 159 -0.95 -13.44 5.67
N THR A 160 -2.01 -14.12 6.02
CA THR A 160 -3.20 -14.25 5.14
C THR A 160 -4.36 -13.34 5.59
N ARG A 161 -4.27 -12.79 6.81
CA ARG A 161 -5.32 -11.95 7.38
C ARG A 161 -4.76 -10.96 8.40
N LEU A 162 -5.20 -9.71 8.30
CA LEU A 162 -4.89 -8.63 9.23
C LEU A 162 -6.16 -7.96 9.72
N SER A 163 -6.28 -7.75 11.03
CA SER A 163 -7.30 -6.88 11.63
C SER A 163 -6.63 -5.69 12.30
N LEU A 164 -7.09 -4.50 11.97
CA LEU A 164 -6.62 -3.21 12.49
C LEU A 164 -7.72 -2.55 13.32
N ALA A 165 -7.35 -2.01 14.49
CA ALA A 165 -8.16 -1.05 15.23
C ALA A 165 -7.29 0.14 15.66
N CYS A 166 -7.77 1.37 15.47
CA CYS A 166 -7.06 2.61 15.74
C CYS A 166 -7.79 3.47 16.77
N GLU A 167 -7.05 4.21 17.61
CA GLU A 167 -7.63 5.17 18.56
C GLU A 167 -8.18 6.44 17.87
N ALA A 168 -7.69 6.76 16.67
CA ALA A 168 -8.12 7.89 15.83
C ALA A 168 -8.86 7.38 14.60
N ASP A 169 -9.58 8.29 13.94
CA ASP A 169 -10.17 8.01 12.64
C ASP A 169 -9.09 7.71 11.62
N LEU A 170 -9.32 6.68 10.81
CA LEU A 170 -8.41 6.25 9.78
C LEU A 170 -8.53 7.12 8.53
N CYS A 171 -7.40 7.35 7.89
CA CYS A 171 -7.31 7.77 6.51
C CYS A 171 -6.78 6.57 5.72
N ILE A 172 -7.53 6.09 4.75
CA ILE A 172 -7.18 4.88 3.99
C ILE A 172 -7.31 5.16 2.50
N GLN A 173 -6.29 4.80 1.74
CA GLN A 173 -6.35 4.66 0.29
C GLN A 173 -6.33 3.18 -0.09
N ALA A 174 -6.95 2.83 -1.21
CA ALA A 174 -7.01 1.50 -1.79
C ALA A 174 -6.73 1.62 -3.29
N ASP A 175 -5.63 1.03 -3.77
CA ASP A 175 -5.15 1.13 -5.17
C ASP A 175 -5.10 2.57 -5.73
N GLY A 176 -4.81 3.55 -4.86
CA GLY A 176 -4.73 4.97 -5.23
C GLY A 176 -6.05 5.74 -5.11
N GLU A 177 -7.17 5.08 -4.83
CA GLU A 177 -8.45 5.71 -4.57
C GLU A 177 -8.76 5.84 -3.07
N PHE A 178 -9.68 6.75 -2.70
CA PHE A 178 -10.04 6.92 -1.30
C PHE A 178 -10.98 5.82 -0.83
N TYR A 179 -10.53 5.06 0.16
CA TYR A 179 -11.39 4.13 0.88
C TYR A 179 -12.14 4.84 2.01
N CYS A 180 -11.46 5.63 2.84
CA CYS A 180 -12.10 6.53 3.81
C CYS A 180 -11.19 7.71 4.15
N LEU A 181 -11.81 8.81 4.59
CA LEU A 181 -11.14 10.02 5.02
C LEU A 181 -11.31 10.25 6.55
N PRO A 182 -10.41 11.01 7.19
CA PRO A 182 -10.58 11.42 8.57
C PRO A 182 -11.90 12.18 8.77
N GLY A 183 -12.60 11.89 9.87
CA GLY A 183 -13.93 12.47 10.16
C GLY A 183 -15.10 11.57 9.75
N GLU A 184 -14.88 10.48 9.02
CA GLU A 184 -15.91 9.49 8.70
C GLU A 184 -16.16 8.49 9.86
N GLY A 185 -15.42 8.58 10.96
CA GLY A 185 -15.60 7.74 12.15
C GLY A 185 -15.06 6.31 11.98
N VAL A 186 -14.33 6.03 10.91
CA VAL A 186 -13.76 4.72 10.63
C VAL A 186 -12.52 4.48 11.48
N ARG A 187 -12.58 3.47 12.34
CA ARG A 187 -11.49 3.12 13.28
C ARG A 187 -11.10 1.65 13.23
N ARG A 188 -11.70 0.88 12.33
CA ARG A 188 -11.43 -0.55 12.18
C ARG A 188 -11.37 -0.91 10.69
N LEU A 189 -10.46 -1.83 10.37
CA LEU A 189 -10.32 -2.41 9.06
C LEU A 189 -9.93 -3.88 9.24
N ASP A 190 -10.59 -4.75 8.50
CA ASP A 190 -10.20 -6.15 8.32
C ASP A 190 -9.72 -6.33 6.87
N VAL A 191 -8.59 -7.01 6.70
CA VAL A 191 -8.03 -7.33 5.39
C VAL A 191 -7.74 -8.82 5.32
N GLN A 192 -8.09 -9.45 4.22
CA GLN A 192 -7.85 -10.86 3.96
C GLN A 192 -7.41 -11.08 2.52
N ILE A 193 -6.42 -11.95 2.30
CA ILE A 193 -6.06 -12.37 0.94
C ILE A 193 -7.12 -13.32 0.38
N VAL A 194 -7.39 -13.19 -0.92
CA VAL A 194 -8.27 -14.09 -1.69
C VAL A 194 -7.43 -14.62 -2.85
N PRO A 195 -6.85 -15.82 -2.72
CA PRO A 195 -5.94 -16.36 -3.71
C PRO A 195 -6.60 -16.62 -5.06
N GLY A 196 -5.86 -16.31 -6.15
CA GLY A 196 -6.26 -16.59 -7.53
C GLY A 196 -7.58 -15.95 -7.96
N ALA A 197 -7.97 -14.83 -7.32
CA ALA A 197 -9.30 -14.24 -7.47
C ALA A 197 -9.51 -13.50 -8.79
N LEU A 198 -8.44 -13.06 -9.45
CA LEU A 198 -8.51 -12.34 -10.71
C LEU A 198 -7.62 -13.00 -11.76
N GLU A 199 -8.17 -13.17 -12.97
CA GLU A 199 -7.42 -13.65 -14.12
C GLU A 199 -7.01 -12.45 -15.00
N LEU A 200 -5.71 -12.34 -15.25
CA LEU A 200 -5.14 -11.31 -16.12
C LEU A 200 -4.69 -11.93 -17.44
N VAL A 201 -4.84 -11.16 -18.51
CA VAL A 201 -4.19 -11.45 -19.78
C VAL A 201 -2.79 -10.86 -19.73
N VAL A 202 -1.78 -11.69 -19.96
CA VAL A 202 -0.37 -11.32 -19.90
C VAL A 202 0.35 -11.78 -21.17
N GLU A 203 1.39 -11.06 -21.55
CA GLU A 203 2.34 -11.51 -22.56
C GLU A 203 3.03 -12.80 -22.08
N GLN A 204 3.14 -13.80 -22.92
CA GLN A 204 3.95 -15.00 -22.61
C GLN A 204 5.42 -14.63 -22.78
N ASP A 205 6.27 -14.97 -21.78
CA ASP A 205 7.74 -14.82 -21.86
C ASP A 205 8.38 -15.76 -22.87
#